data_d4fe9e4c8956816d51c6515230b5d031
#
_entry.id   d4fe9e4c8956816d51c6515230b5d031
#
_cell.length_a   1.000
_cell.length_b   1.000
_cell.length_c   1.000
_cell.angle_alpha   90.00
_cell.angle_beta   90.00
_cell.angle_gamma   90.00
#
_symmetry.space_group_name_H-M   'P 1'
#
loop_
_entity.id
_entity.type
_entity.pdbx_description
1 polymer ?
#
loop_
_entity_poly.entity_id
_entity_poly.type
_entity_poly.pdbx_seq_one_letter_code
_entity_poly.pdbx_strand_id
1 'polypeptide(L)'
;MKRFISFFSAILLSLPAFCSDSLTVFYRIRIDQDIDQSSQRLVTSGLEKALASDADYIMLDLDTYGGALNAADSIRSAILRFEKPVIAFVNMQAASAGALISIACDSIYMKTGASIGAATVVNQTGEVMADKYQSFMRGMMRATAEAKGRDPKIAESMTD
;
A
#
# COMPACT_ATOMS: atom_id res chain seq x y z
N MET A 1 -62.21 16.97 -48.17
CA MET A 1 -61.43 16.90 -46.91
C MET A 1 -60.33 15.87 -47.10
N LYS A 2 -59.08 16.32 -47.36
CA LYS A 2 -57.94 15.42 -47.53
C LYS A 2 -57.07 15.52 -46.24
N ARG A 3 -56.97 14.35 -45.52
CA ARG A 3 -56.13 14.23 -44.34
C ARG A 3 -54.67 13.97 -44.75
N PHE A 4 -53.76 14.90 -44.44
CA PHE A 4 -52.31 14.70 -44.52
C PHE A 4 -51.86 13.98 -43.28
N ILE A 5 -51.35 12.76 -43.43
CA ILE A 5 -50.65 12.00 -42.36
C ILE A 5 -49.18 12.32 -42.51
N SER A 6 -48.65 13.11 -41.58
CA SER A 6 -47.21 13.40 -41.47
C SER A 6 -46.49 12.26 -40.78
N PHE A 7 -45.65 11.55 -41.52
CA PHE A 7 -44.75 10.53 -40.97
C PHE A 7 -43.50 11.21 -40.38
N PHE A 8 -43.42 11.29 -39.06
CA PHE A 8 -42.23 11.76 -38.38
C PHE A 8 -41.31 10.56 -38.22
N SER A 9 -40.28 10.44 -39.09
CA SER A 9 -39.24 9.42 -39.02
C SER A 9 -38.24 9.81 -37.94
N ALA A 10 -38.28 9.17 -36.78
CA ALA A 10 -37.29 9.33 -35.73
C ALA A 10 -36.04 8.54 -36.12
N ILE A 11 -35.02 9.25 -36.59
CA ILE A 11 -33.66 8.70 -36.78
C ILE A 11 -33.00 8.54 -35.40
N LEU A 12 -33.01 7.30 -34.91
CA LEU A 12 -32.23 6.93 -33.70
C LEU A 12 -30.73 6.95 -34.07
N LEU A 13 -30.04 8.02 -33.74
CA LEU A 13 -28.58 8.05 -33.80
C LEU A 13 -28.02 7.13 -32.70
N SER A 14 -27.65 5.91 -33.05
CA SER A 14 -26.84 5.05 -32.20
C SER A 14 -25.42 5.61 -32.15
N LEU A 15 -25.09 6.37 -31.11
CA LEU A 15 -23.72 6.74 -30.79
C LEU A 15 -22.95 5.46 -30.39
N PRO A 16 -21.85 5.11 -31.08
CA PRO A 16 -21.00 4.03 -30.60
C PRO A 16 -20.44 4.44 -29.23
N ALA A 17 -20.76 3.67 -28.19
CA ALA A 17 -20.07 3.76 -26.91
C ALA A 17 -18.63 3.30 -27.15
N PHE A 18 -17.71 4.23 -27.33
CA PHE A 18 -16.29 3.95 -27.26
C PHE A 18 -15.97 3.58 -25.79
N CYS A 19 -15.95 2.29 -25.50
CA CYS A 19 -15.30 1.76 -24.32
C CYS A 19 -13.81 2.01 -24.54
N SER A 20 -13.28 3.09 -23.97
CA SER A 20 -11.85 3.31 -23.90
C SER A 20 -11.33 2.32 -22.85
N ASP A 21 -10.72 1.22 -23.28
CA ASP A 21 -9.87 0.40 -22.42
C ASP A 21 -8.69 1.25 -21.95
N SER A 22 -8.89 2.03 -20.90
CA SER A 22 -7.78 2.73 -20.25
C SER A 22 -6.94 1.69 -19.52
N LEU A 23 -5.72 1.50 -19.97
CA LEU A 23 -4.75 0.66 -19.29
C LEU A 23 -4.45 1.25 -17.91
N THR A 24 -4.58 0.43 -16.86
CA THR A 24 -4.18 0.82 -15.51
C THR A 24 -2.66 0.70 -15.38
N VAL A 25 -1.99 1.77 -15.03
CA VAL A 25 -0.53 1.84 -14.94
C VAL A 25 -0.08 1.75 -13.48
N PHE A 26 0.80 0.79 -13.19
CA PHE A 26 1.41 0.61 -11.87
C PHE A 26 2.87 1.06 -11.89
N TYR A 27 3.26 1.87 -10.90
CA TYR A 27 4.66 2.12 -10.61
C TYR A 27 5.12 1.15 -9.52
N ARG A 28 5.99 0.20 -9.86
CA ARG A 28 6.44 -0.84 -8.93
C ARG A 28 7.74 -0.44 -8.24
N ILE A 29 7.75 -0.53 -6.91
CA ILE A 29 8.94 -0.37 -6.05
C ILE A 29 9.14 -1.72 -5.35
N ARG A 30 10.27 -2.38 -5.59
CA ARG A 30 10.58 -3.68 -4.99
C ARG A 30 11.45 -3.51 -3.76
N ILE A 31 11.06 -4.17 -2.67
CA ILE A 31 11.80 -4.24 -1.40
C ILE A 31 11.99 -5.73 -1.09
N ASP A 32 13.13 -6.28 -1.48
CA ASP A 32 13.55 -7.67 -1.26
C ASP A 32 14.84 -7.75 -0.43
N GLN A 33 14.97 -6.82 0.50
CA GLN A 33 16.13 -6.64 1.37
C GLN A 33 15.68 -6.16 2.74
N ASP A 34 16.64 -6.00 3.67
CA ASP A 34 16.37 -5.42 4.96
C ASP A 34 15.90 -3.97 4.88
N ILE A 35 15.03 -3.59 5.82
CA ILE A 35 14.56 -2.22 5.95
C ILE A 35 15.63 -1.40 6.65
N ASP A 36 16.32 -0.59 5.88
CA ASP A 36 17.42 0.27 6.30
C ASP A 36 17.35 1.65 5.62
N GLN A 37 18.39 2.44 5.75
CA GLN A 37 18.47 3.75 5.10
C GLN A 37 18.49 3.65 3.56
N SER A 38 18.96 2.53 2.99
CA SER A 38 18.97 2.32 1.54
C SER A 38 17.56 2.07 1.01
N SER A 39 16.83 1.15 1.66
CA SER A 39 15.43 0.87 1.32
C SER A 39 14.53 2.09 1.57
N GLN A 40 14.79 2.87 2.63
CA GLN A 40 14.10 4.14 2.86
C GLN A 40 14.29 5.10 1.66
N ARG A 41 15.54 5.32 1.22
CA ARG A 41 15.83 6.17 0.05
C ARG A 41 15.20 5.63 -1.23
N LEU A 42 15.23 4.31 -1.42
CA LEU A 42 14.61 3.64 -2.56
C LEU A 42 13.11 3.96 -2.63
N VAL A 43 12.40 3.80 -1.51
CA VAL A 43 10.95 4.05 -1.45
C VAL A 43 10.64 5.53 -1.62
N THR A 44 11.29 6.43 -0.89
CA THR A 44 11.01 7.86 -0.97
C THR A 44 11.27 8.41 -2.37
N SER A 45 12.42 8.08 -2.98
CA SER A 45 12.72 8.46 -4.37
C SER A 45 11.77 7.80 -5.38
N GLY A 46 11.36 6.54 -5.10
CA GLY A 46 10.38 5.83 -5.93
C GLY A 46 9.01 6.51 -5.91
N LEU A 47 8.53 6.95 -4.74
CA LEU A 47 7.28 7.69 -4.59
C LEU A 47 7.33 9.04 -5.33
N GLU A 48 8.45 9.78 -5.23
CA GLU A 48 8.64 11.03 -5.97
C GLU A 48 8.57 10.82 -7.49
N LYS A 49 9.24 9.78 -8.00
CA LYS A 49 9.22 9.42 -9.42
C LYS A 49 7.83 8.97 -9.87
N ALA A 50 7.13 8.20 -9.02
CA ALA A 50 5.77 7.75 -9.29
C ALA A 50 4.78 8.93 -9.35
N LEU A 51 4.97 9.94 -8.52
CA LEU A 51 4.15 11.17 -8.55
C LEU A 51 4.33 11.92 -9.88
N ALA A 52 5.56 11.96 -10.40
CA ALA A 52 5.90 12.60 -11.68
C ALA A 52 5.57 11.75 -12.92
N SER A 53 5.08 10.52 -12.73
CA SER A 53 4.71 9.60 -13.81
C SER A 53 3.19 9.54 -14.01
N ASP A 54 2.76 8.92 -15.12
CA ASP A 54 1.35 8.64 -15.44
C ASP A 54 0.79 7.41 -14.66
N ALA A 55 1.48 6.94 -13.63
CA ALA A 55 1.01 5.80 -12.84
C ALA A 55 -0.27 6.14 -12.07
N ASP A 56 -1.25 5.25 -12.16
CA ASP A 56 -2.51 5.31 -11.40
C ASP A 56 -2.32 4.83 -9.96
N TYR A 57 -1.48 3.81 -9.78
CA TYR A 57 -1.20 3.15 -8.52
C TYR A 57 0.29 2.95 -8.31
N ILE A 58 0.71 2.95 -7.04
CA ILE A 58 2.04 2.50 -6.65
C ILE A 58 1.93 1.12 -6.02
N MET A 59 2.77 0.19 -6.44
CA MET A 59 2.86 -1.15 -5.88
C MET A 59 4.19 -1.32 -5.16
N LEU A 60 4.15 -1.46 -3.84
CA LEU A 60 5.28 -1.92 -3.04
C LEU A 60 5.29 -3.45 -3.06
N ASP A 61 6.24 -4.02 -3.77
CA ASP A 61 6.46 -5.46 -3.84
C ASP A 61 7.41 -5.87 -2.73
N LEU A 62 6.86 -6.52 -1.69
CA LEU A 62 7.52 -6.75 -0.41
C LEU A 62 7.94 -8.21 -0.25
N ASP A 63 9.21 -8.42 0.07
CA ASP A 63 9.76 -9.69 0.53
C ASP A 63 10.90 -9.39 1.53
N THR A 64 10.57 -9.16 2.80
CA THR A 64 11.52 -8.69 3.82
C THR A 64 11.25 -9.30 5.18
N TYR A 65 12.33 -9.59 5.90
CA TYR A 65 12.28 -9.98 7.32
C TYR A 65 12.17 -8.79 8.28
N GLY A 66 12.23 -7.57 7.76
CA GLY A 66 12.13 -6.35 8.55
C GLY A 66 13.42 -5.56 8.58
N GLY A 67 13.72 -4.90 9.70
CA GLY A 67 14.92 -4.10 9.85
C GLY A 67 14.74 -2.91 10.78
N ALA A 68 15.43 -1.80 10.48
CA ALA A 68 15.50 -0.64 11.36
C ALA A 68 14.17 0.10 11.48
N LEU A 69 13.70 0.27 12.72
CA LEU A 69 12.42 0.92 13.02
C LEU A 69 12.34 2.38 12.51
N ASN A 70 13.44 3.12 12.62
CA ASN A 70 13.49 4.50 12.14
C ASN A 70 13.34 4.60 10.61
N ALA A 71 13.91 3.67 9.86
CA ALA A 71 13.73 3.60 8.41
C ALA A 71 12.28 3.22 8.06
N ALA A 72 11.72 2.23 8.77
CA ALA A 72 10.34 1.81 8.60
C ALA A 72 9.35 2.95 8.89
N ASP A 73 9.54 3.71 9.98
CA ASP A 73 8.69 4.84 10.32
C ASP A 73 8.78 5.97 9.27
N SER A 74 9.97 6.21 8.73
CA SER A 74 10.15 7.17 7.64
C SER A 74 9.39 6.75 6.38
N ILE A 75 9.47 5.47 6.00
CA ILE A 75 8.73 4.90 4.86
C ILE A 75 7.21 4.98 5.12
N ARG A 76 6.74 4.51 6.29
CA ARG A 76 5.35 4.61 6.73
C ARG A 76 4.82 6.03 6.59
N SER A 77 5.57 6.98 7.14
CA SER A 77 5.19 8.39 7.15
C SER A 77 5.13 8.99 5.74
N ALA A 78 6.00 8.56 4.83
CA ALA A 78 5.96 8.94 3.42
C ALA A 78 4.71 8.40 2.72
N ILE A 79 4.38 7.12 2.94
CA ILE A 79 3.18 6.47 2.38
C ILE A 79 1.89 7.14 2.88
N LEU A 80 1.79 7.41 4.19
CA LEU A 80 0.60 8.03 4.79
C LEU A 80 0.31 9.44 4.24
N ARG A 81 1.33 10.15 3.76
CA ARG A 81 1.19 11.48 3.15
C ARG A 81 1.10 11.47 1.63
N PHE A 82 1.23 10.30 1.01
CA PHE A 82 1.26 10.19 -0.44
C PHE A 82 -0.16 10.31 -1.03
N GLU A 83 -0.28 11.02 -2.15
CA GLU A 83 -1.59 11.39 -2.73
C GLU A 83 -2.19 10.31 -3.63
N LYS A 84 -1.35 9.49 -4.27
CA LYS A 84 -1.84 8.39 -5.12
C LYS A 84 -1.97 7.10 -4.29
N PRO A 85 -2.87 6.18 -4.65
CA PRO A 85 -3.04 4.92 -3.92
C PRO A 85 -1.77 4.07 -3.92
N VAL A 86 -1.34 3.65 -2.74
CA VAL A 86 -0.20 2.75 -2.54
C VAL A 86 -0.70 1.37 -2.14
N ILE A 87 -0.29 0.37 -2.88
CA ILE A 87 -0.66 -1.04 -2.68
C ILE A 87 0.55 -1.81 -2.17
N ALA A 88 0.42 -2.51 -1.06
CA ALA A 88 1.39 -3.52 -0.63
C ALA A 88 1.06 -4.86 -1.30
N PHE A 89 2.04 -5.44 -2.00
CA PHE A 89 1.99 -6.80 -2.49
C PHE A 89 3.04 -7.64 -1.77
N VAL A 90 2.60 -8.54 -0.88
CA VAL A 90 3.50 -9.40 -0.10
C VAL A 90 3.79 -10.67 -0.88
N ASN A 91 5.02 -10.84 -1.31
CA ASN A 91 5.46 -11.96 -2.13
C ASN A 91 5.62 -13.25 -1.29
N MET A 92 6.50 -13.20 -0.28
CA MET A 92 6.72 -14.30 0.65
C MET A 92 6.48 -13.83 2.08
N GLN A 93 7.06 -12.69 2.46
CA GLN A 93 6.94 -12.19 3.83
C GLN A 93 7.05 -10.68 3.91
N ALA A 94 6.30 -10.14 4.86
CA ALA A 94 6.41 -8.76 5.33
C ALA A 94 6.50 -8.79 6.85
N ALA A 95 7.67 -9.21 7.37
CA ALA A 95 7.88 -9.35 8.81
C ALA A 95 8.33 -8.03 9.44
N SER A 96 7.99 -7.84 10.73
CA SER A 96 8.48 -6.72 11.55
C SER A 96 8.23 -5.35 10.90
N ALA A 97 9.29 -4.62 10.53
CA ALA A 97 9.22 -3.37 9.79
C ALA A 97 8.40 -3.48 8.50
N GLY A 98 8.43 -4.64 7.83
CA GLY A 98 7.62 -4.93 6.64
C GLY A 98 6.13 -4.92 6.92
N ALA A 99 5.70 -5.42 8.08
CA ALA A 99 4.30 -5.37 8.50
C ALA A 99 3.83 -3.92 8.71
N LEU A 100 4.63 -3.10 9.41
CA LEU A 100 4.34 -1.68 9.63
C LEU A 100 4.20 -0.91 8.30
N ILE A 101 5.09 -1.17 7.35
CA ILE A 101 5.03 -0.57 6.00
C ILE A 101 3.78 -1.02 5.27
N SER A 102 3.45 -2.33 5.34
CA SER A 102 2.28 -2.89 4.66
C SER A 102 0.97 -2.29 5.16
N ILE A 103 0.79 -2.13 6.48
CA ILE A 103 -0.44 -1.55 7.04
C ILE A 103 -0.57 -0.05 6.76
N ALA A 104 0.50 0.64 6.38
CA ALA A 104 0.47 2.04 5.95
C ALA A 104 -0.06 2.20 4.52
N CYS A 105 -0.07 1.15 3.71
CA CYS A 105 -0.58 1.18 2.35
C CYS A 105 -2.12 1.19 2.32
N ASP A 106 -2.71 1.63 1.20
CA ASP A 106 -4.17 1.70 1.04
C ASP A 106 -4.81 0.31 0.91
N SER A 107 -4.11 -0.62 0.26
CA SER A 107 -4.54 -2.02 0.13
C SER A 107 -3.37 -2.97 0.33
N ILE A 108 -3.66 -4.18 0.81
CA ILE A 108 -2.68 -5.25 1.01
C ILE A 108 -3.14 -6.48 0.24
N TYR A 109 -2.32 -6.94 -0.68
CA TYR A 109 -2.49 -8.20 -1.37
C TYR A 109 -1.35 -9.14 -1.02
N MET A 110 -1.65 -10.41 -0.85
CA MET A 110 -0.66 -11.40 -0.45
C MET A 110 -0.68 -12.58 -1.41
N LYS A 111 0.50 -13.03 -1.81
CA LYS A 111 0.62 -14.29 -2.55
C LYS A 111 0.22 -15.46 -1.66
N THR A 112 -0.31 -16.52 -2.26
CA THR A 112 -0.62 -17.75 -1.52
C THR A 112 0.60 -18.25 -0.76
N GLY A 113 0.45 -18.46 0.56
CA GLY A 113 1.53 -18.87 1.46
C GLY A 113 2.38 -17.72 2.00
N ALA A 114 2.13 -16.47 1.61
CA ALA A 114 2.82 -15.32 2.19
C ALA A 114 2.34 -15.04 3.62
N SER A 115 3.21 -14.39 4.40
CA SER A 115 2.95 -14.00 5.79
C SER A 115 3.22 -12.52 6.04
N ILE A 116 2.50 -11.97 7.04
CA ILE A 116 2.67 -10.61 7.53
C ILE A 116 2.57 -10.61 9.07
N GLY A 117 3.39 -9.82 9.75
CA GLY A 117 3.36 -9.69 11.21
C GLY A 117 4.74 -9.75 11.85
N ALA A 118 4.84 -10.45 13.01
CA ALA A 118 6.08 -10.61 13.78
C ALA A 118 6.78 -9.26 14.05
N ALA A 119 6.03 -8.27 14.53
CA ALA A 119 6.52 -6.91 14.72
C ALA A 119 7.08 -6.64 16.13
N THR A 120 7.39 -7.70 16.90
CA THR A 120 8.08 -7.60 18.18
C THR A 120 9.42 -6.90 18.01
N VAL A 121 9.68 -5.87 18.82
CA VAL A 121 10.92 -5.11 18.74
C VAL A 121 12.05 -5.88 19.42
N VAL A 122 13.09 -6.18 18.65
CA VAL A 122 14.31 -6.85 19.12
C VAL A 122 15.53 -5.96 18.93
N ASN A 123 16.59 -6.22 19.70
CA ASN A 123 17.89 -5.59 19.50
C ASN A 123 18.68 -6.29 18.37
N GLN A 124 19.91 -5.85 18.12
CA GLN A 124 20.76 -6.41 17.06
C GLN A 124 21.18 -7.88 17.30
N THR A 125 21.05 -8.37 18.52
CA THR A 125 21.32 -9.79 18.89
C THR A 125 20.07 -10.66 18.85
N GLY A 126 18.89 -10.08 18.50
CA GLY A 126 17.62 -10.80 18.46
C GLY A 126 16.90 -10.90 19.81
N GLU A 127 17.41 -10.25 20.87
CA GLU A 127 16.77 -10.25 22.17
C GLU A 127 15.62 -9.24 22.21
N VAL A 128 14.50 -9.64 22.83
CA VAL A 128 13.31 -8.79 22.98
C VAL A 128 13.64 -7.56 23.81
N MET A 129 13.36 -6.39 23.26
CA MET A 129 13.58 -5.13 23.95
C MET A 129 12.56 -4.88 25.07
N ALA A 130 12.92 -4.02 26.02
CA ALA A 130 12.07 -3.65 27.15
C ALA A 130 10.68 -3.18 26.69
N ASP A 131 9.66 -3.42 27.53
CA ASP A 131 8.24 -3.19 27.24
C ASP A 131 7.92 -1.78 26.70
N LYS A 132 8.66 -0.74 27.08
CA LYS A 132 8.47 0.60 26.52
C LYS A 132 8.61 0.66 25.00
N TYR A 133 9.49 -0.17 24.42
CA TYR A 133 9.68 -0.24 22.97
C TYR A 133 8.57 -1.03 22.30
N GLN A 134 8.10 -2.10 22.95
CA GLN A 134 6.94 -2.87 22.50
C GLN A 134 5.67 -2.00 22.53
N SER A 135 5.46 -1.27 23.61
CA SER A 135 4.34 -0.33 23.76
C SER A 135 4.37 0.77 22.69
N PHE A 136 5.56 1.31 22.37
CA PHE A 136 5.72 2.28 21.30
C PHE A 136 5.35 1.67 19.94
N MET A 137 5.84 0.45 19.65
CA MET A 137 5.53 -0.24 18.39
C MET A 137 4.03 -0.56 18.28
N ARG A 138 3.40 -1.10 19.34
CA ARG A 138 1.94 -1.32 19.37
C ARG A 138 1.16 -0.03 19.08
N GLY A 139 1.54 1.07 19.71
CA GLY A 139 0.93 2.38 19.47
C GLY A 139 1.07 2.84 18.02
N MET A 140 2.23 2.61 17.41
CA MET A 140 2.49 2.96 16.01
C MET A 140 1.67 2.08 15.05
N MET A 141 1.62 0.76 15.30
CA MET A 141 0.80 -0.17 14.52
C MET A 141 -0.68 0.20 14.57
N ARG A 142 -1.21 0.45 15.78
CA ARG A 142 -2.60 0.90 16.01
C ARG A 142 -2.90 2.18 15.22
N ALA A 143 -2.13 3.24 15.45
CA ALA A 143 -2.36 4.55 14.81
C ALA A 143 -2.28 4.46 13.28
N THR A 144 -1.39 3.61 12.75
CA THR A 144 -1.27 3.39 11.30
C THR A 144 -2.49 2.65 10.75
N ALA A 145 -2.97 1.63 11.46
CA ALA A 145 -4.17 0.90 11.08
C ALA A 145 -5.41 1.79 11.07
N GLU A 146 -5.60 2.60 12.11
CA GLU A 146 -6.69 3.58 12.23
C GLU A 146 -6.65 4.58 11.06
N ALA A 147 -5.48 5.11 10.72
CA ALA A 147 -5.32 6.06 9.61
C ALA A 147 -5.71 5.47 8.25
N LYS A 148 -5.66 4.15 8.11
CA LYS A 148 -6.03 3.42 6.88
C LYS A 148 -7.35 2.64 7.00
N GLY A 149 -8.14 2.90 8.04
CA GLY A 149 -9.46 2.28 8.23
C GLY A 149 -9.42 0.78 8.52
N ARG A 150 -8.30 0.27 9.07
CA ARG A 150 -8.14 -1.14 9.48
C ARG A 150 -8.42 -1.32 10.96
N ASP A 151 -8.72 -2.56 11.37
CA ASP A 151 -8.87 -2.88 12.78
C ASP A 151 -7.54 -2.69 13.53
N PRO A 152 -7.46 -1.74 14.48
CA PRO A 152 -6.24 -1.47 15.22
C PRO A 152 -5.79 -2.63 16.12
N LYS A 153 -6.72 -3.46 16.60
CA LYS A 153 -6.41 -4.62 17.45
C LYS A 153 -5.66 -5.69 16.69
N ILE A 154 -6.03 -5.92 15.42
CA ILE A 154 -5.31 -6.86 14.55
C ILE A 154 -3.88 -6.36 14.31
N ALA A 155 -3.71 -5.07 14.08
CA ALA A 155 -2.38 -4.49 13.88
C ALA A 155 -1.52 -4.56 15.16
N GLU A 156 -2.09 -4.27 16.32
CA GLU A 156 -1.40 -4.38 17.62
C GLU A 156 -0.93 -5.80 17.90
N SER A 157 -1.78 -6.83 17.64
CA SER A 157 -1.46 -8.23 17.89
C SER A 157 -0.29 -8.76 17.05
N MET A 158 0.13 -8.05 16.02
CA MET A 158 1.34 -8.38 15.27
C MET A 158 2.64 -8.10 16.06
N THR A 159 2.56 -7.37 17.18
CA THR A 159 3.69 -7.01 18.04
C THR A 159 3.89 -7.96 19.24
N ASP A 160 2.96 -8.85 19.48
CA ASP A 160 2.94 -9.79 20.62
C ASP A 160 3.73 -11.08 20.35
#